data_cd59627b2ef93a27affa96fe75b0a465
#
_entry.id   cd59627b2ef93a27affa96fe75b0a465
#
_cell.length_a   1.000
_cell.length_b   1.000
_cell.length_c   1.000
_cell.angle_alpha   90.00
_cell.angle_beta   90.00
_cell.angle_gamma   90.00
#
_symmetry.space_group_name_H-M   'P 1'
#
loop_
_entity.id
_entity.type
_entity.pdbx_description
1 polymer ?
#
loop_
_entity_poly.entity_id
_entity_poly.type
_entity_poly.pdbx_seq_one_letter_code
_entity_poly.pdbx_strand_id
1 'polypeptide(L)'
;ANDSIMQWGNYSGYPTSTTTILQGIRKYVKDAKYIPACTLTRNEVSESRFNLLTSADGSKGMKATYWNNAEMKGEPVATAVMTSPINQSNGGNTVFAPGVNLTNFSARYEGVFTPEEDETLNVRMGCDDGYRLIIDGDTVANVWKGRARVQMLNKPISVKAGKSMKIQVDYFQKTDMAVMQFDIVKNYTPTESQLLAEVGDADVVVFVGGISPSLEGEEMKVSEPGFKGGDRTDIELPQAQRKVMEMLHRAGKRVVFVNCSGSAIAMVPETENAESILQAWYPGERGGE
;
A
#
# COMPACT_ATOMS: atom_id res chain seq x y z
N ALA A 1 8.80 0.93 -6.19
CA ALA A 1 9.07 2.23 -6.84
C ALA A 1 8.08 3.32 -6.42
N ASN A 2 6.83 2.95 -6.12
CA ASN A 2 5.76 3.92 -5.82
C ASN A 2 5.30 3.91 -4.35
N ASP A 3 5.93 3.14 -3.50
CA ASP A 3 5.63 3.06 -2.07
C ASP A 3 6.57 3.98 -1.30
N SER A 4 6.04 5.01 -0.66
CA SER A 4 6.82 5.97 0.11
C SER A 4 7.32 5.38 1.42
N ILE A 5 6.55 4.51 2.06
CA ILE A 5 6.90 3.91 3.37
C ILE A 5 8.08 2.95 3.21
N MET A 6 8.15 2.25 2.08
CA MET A 6 9.26 1.33 1.77
C MET A 6 10.62 2.02 1.66
N GLN A 7 10.64 3.34 1.44
CA GLN A 7 11.87 4.13 1.37
C GLN A 7 12.40 4.53 2.73
N TRP A 8 11.57 4.48 3.78
CA TRP A 8 11.99 4.85 5.12
C TRP A 8 12.59 3.63 5.81
N GLY A 9 13.66 3.84 6.55
CA GLY A 9 14.27 2.78 7.37
C GLY A 9 13.45 2.49 8.63
N ASN A 10 13.91 1.51 9.40
CA ASN A 10 13.44 1.31 10.76
C ASN A 10 13.73 2.57 11.61
N TYR A 11 12.87 2.84 12.57
CA TYR A 11 13.01 3.99 13.49
C TYR A 11 13.08 5.35 12.77
N SER A 12 12.53 5.43 11.57
CA SER A 12 12.42 6.70 10.84
C SER A 12 11.46 7.66 11.57
N GLY A 13 11.70 8.96 11.40
CA GLY A 13 10.70 9.98 11.70
C GLY A 13 9.55 9.95 10.69
N TYR A 14 8.58 10.84 10.89
CA TYR A 14 7.49 11.06 9.93
C TYR A 14 7.84 12.26 9.06
N PRO A 15 8.22 12.06 7.80
CA PRO A 15 8.51 13.18 6.91
C PRO A 15 7.23 13.92 6.52
N THR A 16 7.34 15.23 6.32
CA THR A 16 6.21 16.06 5.87
C THR A 16 5.82 15.80 4.41
N SER A 17 6.75 15.28 3.62
CA SER A 17 6.53 14.85 2.24
C SER A 17 7.55 13.78 1.86
N THR A 18 7.21 12.94 0.90
CA THR A 18 8.13 11.93 0.37
C THR A 18 8.08 11.94 -1.15
N THR A 19 9.24 12.04 -1.79
CA THR A 19 9.37 11.85 -3.24
C THR A 19 9.74 10.40 -3.52
N THR A 20 8.82 9.64 -4.12
CA THR A 20 9.08 8.24 -4.48
C THR A 20 10.02 8.14 -5.69
N ILE A 21 10.70 7.00 -5.84
CA ILE A 21 11.57 6.75 -6.99
C ILE A 21 10.78 6.91 -8.31
N LEU A 22 9.53 6.43 -8.37
CA LEU A 22 8.67 6.63 -9.55
C LEU A 22 8.38 8.11 -9.81
N GLN A 23 8.08 8.89 -8.78
CA GLN A 23 7.88 10.34 -8.93
C GLN A 23 9.14 11.05 -9.43
N GLY A 24 10.31 10.62 -8.93
CA GLY A 24 11.60 11.13 -9.41
C GLY A 24 11.83 10.84 -10.89
N ILE A 25 11.63 9.60 -11.32
CA ILE A 25 11.74 9.20 -12.73
C ILE A 25 10.79 10.02 -13.60
N ARG A 26 9.55 10.23 -13.17
CA ARG A 26 8.54 10.99 -13.92
C ARG A 26 8.82 12.49 -14.06
N LYS A 27 9.76 13.03 -13.29
CA LYS A 27 10.26 14.40 -13.53
C LYS A 27 10.98 14.50 -14.88
N TYR A 28 11.63 13.43 -15.32
CA TYR A 28 12.43 13.37 -16.55
C TYR A 28 11.75 12.59 -17.67
N VAL A 29 11.03 11.52 -17.34
CA VAL A 29 10.29 10.63 -18.27
C VAL A 29 8.83 10.62 -17.85
N LYS A 30 8.06 11.59 -18.37
CA LYS A 30 6.68 11.87 -17.92
C LYS A 30 5.72 10.70 -18.12
N ASP A 31 5.94 9.90 -19.14
CA ASP A 31 5.13 8.75 -19.54
C ASP A 31 5.66 7.40 -18.98
N ALA A 32 6.60 7.44 -18.06
CA ALA A 32 7.11 6.23 -17.41
C ALA A 32 5.95 5.42 -16.79
N LYS A 33 5.77 4.21 -17.31
CA LYS A 33 4.75 3.26 -16.83
C LYS A 33 5.17 2.69 -15.46
N TYR A 34 4.19 2.45 -14.61
CA TYR A 34 4.37 1.70 -13.38
C TYR A 34 3.70 0.33 -13.54
N ILE A 35 4.49 -0.72 -13.43
CA ILE A 35 4.03 -2.11 -13.59
C ILE A 35 4.36 -2.85 -12.28
N PRO A 36 3.35 -3.23 -11.48
CA PRO A 36 3.55 -4.10 -10.34
C PRO A 36 3.78 -5.52 -10.84
N ALA A 37 4.94 -6.11 -10.54
CA ALA A 37 5.33 -7.42 -11.03
C ALA A 37 5.26 -8.51 -9.96
N CYS A 38 5.54 -8.16 -8.71
CA CYS A 38 5.48 -9.06 -7.55
C CYS A 38 5.41 -8.23 -6.27
N THR A 39 5.09 -8.87 -5.14
CA THR A 39 5.37 -8.29 -3.82
C THR A 39 6.85 -8.52 -3.46
N LEU A 40 7.25 -8.12 -2.25
CA LEU A 40 8.63 -8.32 -1.80
C LEU A 40 9.06 -9.80 -1.83
N THR A 41 8.17 -10.72 -1.46
CA THR A 41 8.50 -12.14 -1.25
C THR A 41 7.66 -13.11 -2.08
N ARG A 42 6.59 -12.64 -2.77
CA ARG A 42 5.63 -13.49 -3.47
C ARG A 42 5.35 -13.02 -4.89
N ASN A 43 5.12 -13.96 -5.80
CA ASN A 43 4.65 -13.71 -7.16
C ASN A 43 3.15 -13.33 -7.16
N GLU A 44 2.79 -12.35 -6.36
CA GLU A 44 1.42 -11.85 -6.24
C GLU A 44 1.46 -10.34 -6.31
N VAL A 45 0.50 -9.74 -6.95
CA VAL A 45 0.30 -8.31 -7.00
C VAL A 45 -1.10 -7.97 -6.53
N SER A 46 -1.27 -6.73 -6.11
CA SER A 46 -2.56 -6.20 -5.71
C SER A 46 -2.90 -5.01 -6.59
N GLU A 47 -4.07 -5.05 -7.19
CA GLU A 47 -4.61 -3.96 -7.97
C GLU A 47 -5.77 -3.32 -7.21
N SER A 48 -5.68 -2.02 -6.97
CA SER A 48 -6.74 -1.28 -6.30
C SER A 48 -7.99 -1.17 -7.19
N ARG A 49 -9.15 -1.39 -6.58
CA ARG A 49 -10.48 -1.16 -7.15
C ARG A 49 -11.15 0.06 -6.51
N PHE A 50 -10.40 0.88 -5.79
CA PHE A 50 -10.94 2.06 -5.13
C PHE A 50 -11.59 3.05 -6.10
N ASN A 51 -11.13 3.10 -7.35
CA ASN A 51 -11.69 3.92 -8.43
C ASN A 51 -13.14 3.55 -8.81
N LEU A 52 -13.64 2.38 -8.39
CA LEU A 52 -15.03 1.93 -8.58
C LEU A 52 -15.96 2.37 -7.44
N LEU A 53 -15.43 3.08 -6.44
CA LEU A 53 -16.23 3.70 -5.38
C LEU A 53 -16.80 5.04 -5.80
N THR A 54 -18.04 5.28 -5.42
CA THR A 54 -18.72 6.57 -5.54
C THR A 54 -19.36 6.94 -4.22
N SER A 55 -19.39 8.24 -3.91
CA SER A 55 -20.19 8.77 -2.80
C SER A 55 -21.68 8.75 -3.12
N ALA A 56 -22.53 8.97 -2.12
CA ALA A 56 -23.98 8.95 -2.30
C ALA A 56 -24.50 10.02 -3.28
N ASP A 57 -23.76 11.10 -3.50
CA ASP A 57 -24.05 12.15 -4.48
C ASP A 57 -23.55 11.83 -5.90
N GLY A 58 -22.97 10.65 -6.10
CA GLY A 58 -22.40 10.19 -7.37
C GLY A 58 -20.97 10.66 -7.66
N SER A 59 -20.36 11.46 -6.79
CA SER A 59 -18.95 11.85 -6.94
C SER A 59 -18.02 10.64 -6.72
N LYS A 60 -16.86 10.62 -7.42
CA LYS A 60 -15.89 9.53 -7.28
C LYS A 60 -15.29 9.48 -5.88
N GLY A 61 -15.19 8.26 -5.33
CA GLY A 61 -14.54 7.98 -4.05
C GLY A 61 -15.49 7.79 -2.88
N MET A 62 -14.99 7.97 -1.67
CA MET A 62 -15.76 7.84 -0.42
C MET A 62 -15.90 9.20 0.26
N LYS A 63 -17.08 9.49 0.79
CA LYS A 63 -17.29 10.63 1.67
C LYS A 63 -16.74 10.29 3.06
N ALA A 64 -15.89 11.14 3.60
CA ALA A 64 -15.43 11.12 4.98
C ALA A 64 -16.14 12.19 5.79
N THR A 65 -16.61 11.84 6.99
CA THR A 65 -17.25 12.75 7.95
C THR A 65 -16.52 12.60 9.28
N TYR A 66 -16.15 13.72 9.93
CA TYR A 66 -15.30 13.71 11.13
C TYR A 66 -15.96 14.39 12.32
N TRP A 67 -15.69 13.87 13.53
CA TRP A 67 -16.12 14.42 14.83
C TRP A 67 -14.94 14.53 15.77
N ASN A 68 -14.87 15.60 16.56
CA ASN A 68 -13.84 15.78 17.60
C ASN A 68 -14.20 15.07 18.91
N ASN A 69 -14.66 13.85 18.82
CA ASN A 69 -14.88 12.89 19.90
C ASN A 69 -14.83 11.46 19.32
N ALA A 70 -14.58 10.47 20.19
CA ALA A 70 -14.44 9.06 19.77
C ALA A 70 -15.81 8.36 19.51
N GLU A 71 -16.93 9.01 19.82
CA GLU A 71 -18.27 8.41 19.81
C GLU A 71 -19.12 8.80 18.61
N MET A 72 -18.63 9.62 17.69
CA MET A 72 -19.38 10.16 16.52
C MET A 72 -20.64 10.94 16.93
N LYS A 73 -20.56 11.70 18.03
CA LYS A 73 -21.69 12.44 18.58
C LYS A 73 -21.66 13.92 18.22
N GLY A 74 -22.86 14.51 18.12
CA GLY A 74 -23.03 15.93 17.81
C GLY A 74 -22.81 16.24 16.34
N GLU A 75 -22.65 17.53 16.04
CA GLU A 75 -22.42 18.00 14.66
C GLU A 75 -21.00 17.61 14.19
N PRO A 76 -20.85 17.18 12.95
CA PRO A 76 -19.55 16.94 12.35
C PRO A 76 -18.72 18.23 12.28
N VAL A 77 -17.41 18.12 12.50
CA VAL A 77 -16.50 19.27 12.41
C VAL A 77 -15.89 19.45 11.02
N ALA A 78 -15.85 18.37 10.23
CA ALA A 78 -15.34 18.42 8.86
C ALA A 78 -15.94 17.32 8.00
N THR A 79 -15.90 17.53 6.69
CA THR A 79 -16.15 16.51 5.67
C THR A 79 -15.09 16.58 4.59
N ALA A 80 -14.80 15.44 3.96
CA ALA A 80 -13.86 15.35 2.83
C ALA A 80 -14.34 14.27 1.85
N VAL A 81 -13.76 14.24 0.66
CA VAL A 81 -13.95 13.13 -0.30
C VAL A 81 -12.60 12.47 -0.54
N MET A 82 -12.53 11.17 -0.28
CA MET A 82 -11.36 10.34 -0.56
C MET A 82 -11.47 9.81 -1.98
N THR A 83 -10.66 10.31 -2.90
CA THR A 83 -10.68 9.92 -4.34
C THR A 83 -9.65 8.85 -4.70
N SER A 84 -8.86 8.43 -3.73
CA SER A 84 -7.83 7.38 -3.82
C SER A 84 -7.86 6.52 -2.56
N PRO A 85 -7.20 5.35 -2.53
CA PRO A 85 -7.08 4.54 -1.32
C PRO A 85 -6.72 5.37 -0.10
N ILE A 86 -7.44 5.15 1.00
CA ILE A 86 -7.26 5.93 2.21
C ILE A 86 -5.93 5.53 2.86
N ASN A 87 -5.11 6.50 3.14
CA ASN A 87 -3.84 6.34 3.85
C ASN A 87 -3.56 7.59 4.68
N GLN A 88 -4.24 7.69 5.80
CA GLN A 88 -4.17 8.82 6.71
C GLN A 88 -3.43 8.43 7.98
N SER A 89 -2.63 9.36 8.50
CA SER A 89 -1.92 9.24 9.78
C SER A 89 -1.78 10.62 10.40
N ASN A 90 -1.77 10.69 11.75
CA ASN A 90 -1.45 11.92 12.48
C ASN A 90 0.06 12.11 12.68
N GLY A 91 0.89 11.26 12.09
CA GLY A 91 2.34 11.40 12.11
C GLY A 91 2.78 12.79 11.64
N GLY A 92 3.82 13.35 12.27
CA GLY A 92 4.27 14.71 11.99
C GLY A 92 3.27 15.81 12.38
N ASN A 93 2.34 15.54 13.31
CA ASN A 93 1.24 16.44 13.70
C ASN A 93 0.29 16.79 12.53
N THR A 94 0.06 15.84 11.63
CA THR A 94 -0.85 16.00 10.50
C THR A 94 -2.27 15.65 10.93
N VAL A 95 -3.23 16.57 10.75
CA VAL A 95 -4.65 16.29 10.99
C VAL A 95 -5.30 15.58 9.80
N PHE A 96 -6.31 14.75 10.03
CA PHE A 96 -7.02 14.01 8.97
C PHE A 96 -7.82 14.94 8.04
N ALA A 97 -8.31 16.04 8.57
CA ALA A 97 -8.90 17.14 7.80
C ALA A 97 -8.80 18.44 8.60
N PRO A 98 -8.88 19.62 7.96
CA PRO A 98 -8.91 20.89 8.67
C PRO A 98 -10.03 20.94 9.74
N GLY A 99 -9.68 21.31 10.97
CA GLY A 99 -10.59 21.35 12.11
C GLY A 99 -10.75 20.05 12.89
N VAL A 100 -10.17 18.95 12.42
CA VAL A 100 -10.13 17.65 13.14
C VAL A 100 -8.97 17.68 14.13
N ASN A 101 -9.20 17.19 15.35
CA ASN A 101 -8.17 17.05 16.36
C ASN A 101 -7.11 16.02 15.94
N LEU A 102 -5.91 16.12 16.49
CA LEU A 102 -4.85 15.09 16.32
C LEU A 102 -5.19 13.79 17.04
N THR A 103 -5.90 13.88 18.15
CA THR A 103 -6.36 12.74 18.97
C THR A 103 -7.79 13.01 19.45
N ASN A 104 -8.45 12.00 20.02
CA ASN A 104 -9.83 12.07 20.49
C ASN A 104 -10.79 12.57 19.40
N PHE A 105 -10.80 11.86 18.27
CA PHE A 105 -11.68 12.09 17.14
C PHE A 105 -12.22 10.79 16.59
N SER A 106 -13.21 10.89 15.72
CA SER A 106 -13.74 9.76 14.95
C SER A 106 -14.03 10.17 13.52
N ALA A 107 -14.13 9.17 12.66
CA ALA A 107 -14.46 9.36 11.25
C ALA A 107 -15.39 8.26 10.76
N ARG A 108 -16.27 8.63 9.83
CA ARG A 108 -17.06 7.70 9.02
C ARG A 108 -16.74 7.90 7.57
N TYR A 109 -16.38 6.81 6.88
CA TYR A 109 -16.15 6.79 5.44
C TYR A 109 -17.27 6.00 4.79
N GLU A 110 -17.93 6.57 3.80
CA GLU A 110 -19.08 5.98 3.13
C GLU A 110 -18.93 6.04 1.62
N GLY A 111 -19.19 4.93 0.96
CA GLY A 111 -19.20 4.84 -0.49
C GLY A 111 -20.07 3.70 -1.01
N VAL A 112 -20.37 3.77 -2.29
CA VAL A 112 -21.04 2.71 -3.04
C VAL A 112 -20.02 2.11 -3.99
N PHE A 113 -19.75 0.84 -3.82
CA PHE A 113 -18.86 0.08 -4.69
C PHE A 113 -19.65 -0.65 -5.75
N THR A 114 -19.33 -0.43 -7.03
CA THR A 114 -19.99 -1.09 -8.15
C THR A 114 -18.97 -1.84 -8.98
N PRO A 115 -18.84 -3.17 -8.81
CA PRO A 115 -17.88 -3.98 -9.55
C PRO A 115 -18.26 -4.09 -11.02
N GLU A 116 -17.25 -4.16 -11.88
CA GLU A 116 -17.39 -4.32 -13.33
C GLU A 116 -17.43 -5.80 -13.75
N GLU A 117 -16.89 -6.69 -12.92
CA GLU A 117 -16.77 -8.13 -13.17
C GLU A 117 -17.21 -8.95 -11.96
N ASP A 118 -17.56 -10.23 -12.20
CA ASP A 118 -17.71 -11.24 -11.15
C ASP A 118 -16.32 -11.61 -10.65
N GLU A 119 -15.97 -11.22 -9.43
CA GLU A 119 -14.64 -11.50 -8.89
C GLU A 119 -14.64 -11.66 -7.36
N THR A 120 -13.53 -12.18 -6.85
CA THR A 120 -13.24 -12.14 -5.42
C THR A 120 -12.20 -11.09 -5.15
N LEU A 121 -12.57 -10.11 -4.32
CA LEU A 121 -11.74 -9.01 -3.90
C LEU A 121 -11.39 -9.13 -2.41
N ASN A 122 -10.46 -8.31 -1.95
CA ASN A 122 -10.14 -8.20 -0.55
C ASN A 122 -10.34 -6.76 -0.08
N VAL A 123 -11.10 -6.57 0.98
CA VAL A 123 -11.10 -5.32 1.73
C VAL A 123 -9.88 -5.34 2.64
N ARG A 124 -8.94 -4.41 2.42
CA ARG A 124 -7.75 -4.21 3.24
C ARG A 124 -7.90 -2.97 4.10
N MET A 125 -7.62 -3.12 5.38
CA MET A 125 -7.63 -2.01 6.32
C MET A 125 -6.43 -2.12 7.26
N GLY A 126 -5.92 -0.96 7.67
CA GLY A 126 -4.97 -0.82 8.76
C GLY A 126 -5.43 0.32 9.66
N CYS A 127 -5.75 0.05 10.91
CA CYS A 127 -6.31 1.05 11.81
C CYS A 127 -5.66 1.00 13.19
N ASP A 128 -5.40 2.17 13.71
CA ASP A 128 -5.06 2.47 15.08
C ASP A 128 -5.88 3.71 15.50
N ASP A 129 -6.80 3.68 16.44
CA ASP A 129 -7.21 2.65 17.40
C ASP A 129 -8.19 1.61 16.82
N GLY A 130 -9.47 1.94 16.73
CA GLY A 130 -10.55 1.01 16.48
C GLY A 130 -11.38 1.31 15.25
N TYR A 131 -11.96 0.25 14.68
CA TYR A 131 -12.77 0.35 13.47
C TYR A 131 -13.96 -0.61 13.46
N ARG A 132 -14.93 -0.31 12.60
CA ARG A 132 -15.99 -1.22 12.13
C ARG A 132 -16.05 -1.16 10.61
N LEU A 133 -16.14 -2.30 9.96
CA LEU A 133 -16.46 -2.43 8.53
C LEU A 133 -17.89 -2.92 8.40
N ILE A 134 -18.70 -2.19 7.67
CA ILE A 134 -20.12 -2.47 7.45
C ILE A 134 -20.34 -2.52 5.94
N ILE A 135 -20.94 -3.61 5.45
CA ILE A 135 -21.29 -3.81 4.04
C ILE A 135 -22.78 -4.09 3.95
N ASP A 136 -23.50 -3.29 3.18
CA ASP A 136 -24.98 -3.32 3.01
C ASP A 136 -25.76 -3.34 4.34
N GLY A 137 -25.21 -2.71 5.36
CA GLY A 137 -25.78 -2.64 6.72
C GLY A 137 -25.32 -3.72 7.67
N ASP A 138 -24.70 -4.78 7.17
CA ASP A 138 -24.16 -5.86 8.00
C ASP A 138 -22.75 -5.54 8.49
N THR A 139 -22.51 -5.67 9.79
CA THR A 139 -21.17 -5.51 10.38
C THR A 139 -20.31 -6.73 10.11
N VAL A 140 -19.38 -6.63 9.16
CA VAL A 140 -18.52 -7.76 8.72
C VAL A 140 -17.18 -7.80 9.46
N ALA A 141 -16.79 -6.70 10.13
CA ALA A 141 -15.67 -6.65 11.06
C ALA A 141 -15.90 -5.59 12.13
N ASN A 142 -15.55 -5.88 13.38
CA ASN A 142 -15.73 -4.96 14.50
C ASN A 142 -14.57 -5.11 15.50
N VAL A 143 -13.71 -4.12 15.54
CA VAL A 143 -12.60 -3.99 16.49
C VAL A 143 -12.74 -2.61 17.16
N TRP A 144 -13.81 -2.42 17.94
CA TRP A 144 -14.12 -1.15 18.60
C TRP A 144 -13.47 -1.10 19.97
N LYS A 145 -12.11 -1.10 19.99
CA LYS A 145 -11.28 -1.03 21.19
C LYS A 145 -10.02 -0.25 20.88
N GLY A 146 -9.58 0.60 21.84
CA GLY A 146 -8.25 1.22 21.78
C GLY A 146 -7.15 0.17 21.73
N ARG A 147 -6.15 0.40 20.93
CA ARG A 147 -5.00 -0.49 20.68
C ARG A 147 -3.72 0.34 20.60
N ALA A 148 -2.63 -0.25 21.03
CA ALA A 148 -1.30 0.37 20.92
C ALA A 148 -0.56 0.02 19.62
N ARG A 149 -1.22 -0.60 18.66
CA ARG A 149 -0.63 -1.03 17.38
C ARG A 149 -1.68 -1.07 16.28
N VAL A 150 -1.28 -0.77 15.08
CA VAL A 150 -2.13 -0.88 13.89
C VAL A 150 -2.71 -2.29 13.76
N GLN A 151 -4.03 -2.38 13.68
CA GLN A 151 -4.76 -3.63 13.45
C GLN A 151 -5.00 -3.78 11.95
N MET A 152 -4.45 -4.85 11.39
CA MET A 152 -4.62 -5.15 9.96
C MET A 152 -5.84 -6.06 9.75
N LEU A 153 -6.65 -5.73 8.75
CA LEU A 153 -7.73 -6.57 8.21
C LEU A 153 -7.42 -6.87 6.74
N ASN A 154 -7.63 -8.13 6.37
CA ASN A 154 -7.67 -8.57 4.98
C ASN A 154 -8.90 -9.49 4.81
N LYS A 155 -10.02 -8.92 4.40
CA LYS A 155 -11.32 -9.61 4.34
C LYS A 155 -11.71 -9.90 2.89
N PRO A 156 -11.78 -11.19 2.48
CA PRO A 156 -12.29 -11.53 1.16
C PRO A 156 -13.78 -11.22 1.04
N ILE A 157 -14.19 -10.70 -0.11
CA ILE A 157 -15.56 -10.43 -0.51
C ILE A 157 -15.79 -10.95 -1.94
N SER A 158 -16.90 -11.62 -2.17
CA SER A 158 -17.32 -12.01 -3.52
C SER A 158 -18.27 -10.97 -4.06
N VAL A 159 -17.98 -10.46 -5.26
CA VAL A 159 -18.76 -9.41 -5.90
C VAL A 159 -19.32 -9.88 -7.24
N LYS A 160 -20.41 -9.27 -7.69
CA LYS A 160 -21.08 -9.54 -8.95
C LYS A 160 -21.11 -8.30 -9.81
N ALA A 161 -20.79 -8.42 -11.09
CA ALA A 161 -20.80 -7.35 -12.06
C ALA A 161 -22.11 -6.52 -11.99
N GLY A 162 -21.98 -5.22 -11.88
CA GLY A 162 -23.10 -4.28 -11.82
C GLY A 162 -23.92 -4.32 -10.53
N LYS A 163 -23.66 -5.24 -9.60
CA LYS A 163 -24.36 -5.28 -8.32
C LYS A 163 -23.65 -4.38 -7.31
N SER A 164 -24.16 -3.18 -7.14
CA SER A 164 -23.63 -2.23 -6.16
C SER A 164 -23.79 -2.71 -4.73
N MET A 165 -22.83 -2.36 -3.88
CA MET A 165 -22.85 -2.57 -2.44
C MET A 165 -22.46 -1.29 -1.70
N LYS A 166 -23.12 -1.02 -0.57
CA LYS A 166 -22.77 0.09 0.30
C LYS A 166 -21.64 -0.32 1.22
N ILE A 167 -20.58 0.46 1.27
CA ILE A 167 -19.45 0.26 2.16
C ILE A 167 -19.37 1.43 3.12
N GLN A 168 -19.33 1.11 4.42
CA GLN A 168 -19.13 2.08 5.48
C GLN A 168 -17.98 1.60 6.37
N VAL A 169 -17.08 2.49 6.68
CA VAL A 169 -16.03 2.29 7.68
C VAL A 169 -16.20 3.33 8.76
N ASP A 170 -16.44 2.88 9.99
CA ASP A 170 -16.38 3.72 11.18
C ASP A 170 -15.00 3.54 11.82
N TYR A 171 -14.40 4.64 12.22
CA TYR A 171 -13.07 4.71 12.83
C TYR A 171 -13.09 5.65 14.03
N PHE A 172 -12.33 5.33 15.06
CA PHE A 172 -12.06 6.27 16.14
C PHE A 172 -10.61 6.23 16.59
N GLN A 173 -10.17 7.35 17.11
CA GLN A 173 -8.87 7.56 17.74
C GLN A 173 -9.05 8.22 19.10
N LYS A 174 -8.39 7.69 20.14
CA LYS A 174 -8.37 8.29 21.47
C LYS A 174 -7.08 9.06 21.75
N THR A 175 -5.97 8.36 21.77
CA THR A 175 -4.66 8.91 22.14
C THR A 175 -3.56 8.40 21.22
N ASP A 176 -2.42 9.07 21.22
CA ASP A 176 -1.21 8.66 20.52
C ASP A 176 -1.35 8.66 18.98
N MET A 177 -0.82 7.62 18.33
CA MET A 177 -0.78 7.52 16.90
C MET A 177 -2.16 7.18 16.32
N ALA A 178 -2.59 7.94 15.32
CA ALA A 178 -3.76 7.66 14.51
C ALA A 178 -3.31 7.11 13.15
N VAL A 179 -3.87 5.97 12.76
CA VAL A 179 -3.68 5.41 11.41
C VAL A 179 -5.02 4.93 10.88
N MET A 180 -5.35 5.34 9.67
CA MET A 180 -6.51 4.85 8.92
C MET A 180 -6.11 4.54 7.50
N GLN A 181 -6.08 3.25 7.16
CA GLN A 181 -5.83 2.74 5.82
C GLN A 181 -7.03 1.93 5.36
N PHE A 182 -7.44 2.13 4.11
CA PHE A 182 -8.52 1.36 3.49
C PHE A 182 -8.32 1.28 1.98
N ASP A 183 -8.48 0.07 1.44
CA ASP A 183 -8.56 -0.17 0.00
C ASP A 183 -9.41 -1.43 -0.28
N ILE A 184 -9.92 -1.53 -1.49
CA ILE A 184 -10.52 -2.75 -2.05
C ILE A 184 -9.60 -3.20 -3.17
N VAL A 185 -9.05 -4.42 -3.06
CA VAL A 185 -8.00 -4.86 -3.97
C VAL A 185 -8.34 -6.21 -4.61
N LYS A 186 -7.95 -6.36 -5.86
CA LYS A 186 -7.84 -7.64 -6.56
C LYS A 186 -6.42 -8.16 -6.37
N ASN A 187 -6.29 -9.36 -5.78
CA ASN A 187 -5.01 -10.06 -5.74
C ASN A 187 -4.94 -11.04 -6.91
N TYR A 188 -3.84 -11.06 -7.62
CA TYR A 188 -3.60 -12.03 -8.68
C TYR A 188 -2.11 -12.27 -8.88
N THR A 189 -1.77 -13.41 -9.50
CA THR A 189 -0.41 -13.70 -9.92
C THR A 189 -0.29 -13.39 -11.41
N PRO A 190 0.46 -12.35 -11.81
CA PRO A 190 0.64 -12.07 -13.22
C PRO A 190 1.45 -13.18 -13.88
N THR A 191 1.06 -13.57 -15.09
CA THR A 191 1.85 -14.48 -15.92
C THR A 191 3.03 -13.73 -16.56
N GLU A 192 4.07 -14.47 -16.95
CA GLU A 192 5.21 -13.87 -17.69
C GLU A 192 4.73 -13.14 -18.96
N SER A 193 3.79 -13.74 -19.71
CA SER A 193 3.26 -13.11 -20.92
C SER A 193 2.49 -11.82 -20.65
N GLN A 194 1.75 -11.73 -19.54
CA GLN A 194 1.08 -10.49 -19.15
C GLN A 194 2.09 -9.41 -18.78
N LEU A 195 3.09 -9.73 -17.96
CA LEU A 195 4.12 -8.77 -17.56
C LEU A 195 4.91 -8.27 -18.79
N LEU A 196 5.30 -9.17 -19.70
CA LEU A 196 6.02 -8.79 -20.92
C LEU A 196 5.15 -7.96 -21.88
N ALA A 197 3.85 -8.23 -21.96
CA ALA A 197 2.92 -7.42 -22.75
C ALA A 197 2.77 -6.00 -22.16
N GLU A 198 2.74 -5.87 -20.83
CA GLU A 198 2.70 -4.56 -20.18
C GLU A 198 4.00 -3.77 -20.34
N VAL A 199 5.16 -4.45 -20.25
CA VAL A 199 6.47 -3.85 -20.53
C VAL A 199 6.56 -3.38 -21.98
N GLY A 200 5.99 -4.16 -22.92
CA GLY A 200 5.93 -3.80 -24.33
C GLY A 200 7.31 -3.56 -24.93
N ASP A 201 7.45 -2.46 -25.65
CA ASP A 201 8.65 -2.01 -26.36
C ASP A 201 9.52 -1.03 -25.54
N ALA A 202 9.35 -0.98 -24.21
CA ALA A 202 10.16 -0.11 -23.37
C ALA A 202 11.67 -0.35 -23.58
N ASP A 203 12.42 0.73 -23.80
CA ASP A 203 13.87 0.72 -24.01
C ASP A 203 14.62 0.23 -22.76
N VAL A 204 14.13 0.59 -21.57
CA VAL A 204 14.74 0.26 -20.29
C VAL A 204 13.66 -0.06 -19.27
N VAL A 205 13.89 -1.09 -18.48
CA VAL A 205 13.09 -1.43 -17.31
C VAL A 205 13.86 -1.07 -16.05
N VAL A 206 13.38 -0.11 -15.28
CA VAL A 206 13.94 0.18 -13.95
C VAL A 206 13.22 -0.72 -12.95
N PHE A 207 13.85 -1.83 -12.58
CA PHE A 207 13.35 -2.74 -11.56
C PHE A 207 13.73 -2.22 -10.17
N VAL A 208 12.75 -1.73 -9.43
CA VAL A 208 12.96 -1.27 -8.04
C VAL A 208 12.52 -2.38 -7.10
N GLY A 209 13.47 -2.97 -6.43
CA GLY A 209 13.25 -4.12 -5.55
C GLY A 209 14.09 -4.05 -4.29
N GLY A 210 14.30 -5.19 -3.66
CA GLY A 210 15.01 -5.32 -2.39
C GLY A 210 14.11 -5.82 -1.27
N ILE A 211 14.32 -5.29 -0.08
CA ILE A 211 13.57 -5.64 1.13
C ILE A 211 13.05 -4.38 1.81
N SER A 212 12.36 -4.52 2.93
CA SER A 212 11.81 -3.38 3.65
C SER A 212 11.80 -3.61 5.15
N PRO A 213 11.63 -2.54 5.94
CA PRO A 213 11.43 -2.63 7.38
C PRO A 213 10.27 -3.53 7.81
N SER A 214 9.29 -3.78 6.92
CA SER A 214 8.20 -4.72 7.19
C SER A 214 8.62 -6.20 7.18
N LEU A 215 9.81 -6.51 6.67
CA LEU A 215 10.40 -7.85 6.67
C LEU A 215 11.52 -7.99 7.70
N GLU A 216 12.38 -6.98 7.83
CA GLU A 216 13.59 -6.99 8.66
C GLU A 216 13.50 -6.01 9.85
N GLY A 217 12.31 -5.76 10.36
CA GLY A 217 12.12 -4.98 11.58
C GLY A 217 12.35 -5.80 12.85
N GLU A 218 12.59 -5.12 13.97
CA GLU A 218 12.87 -5.73 15.26
C GLU A 218 11.61 -6.40 15.85
N GLU A 219 11.81 -7.58 16.46
CA GLU A 219 10.77 -8.37 17.15
C GLU A 219 9.45 -8.54 16.39
N MET A 220 9.52 -8.78 15.11
CA MET A 220 8.36 -8.92 14.24
C MET A 220 7.86 -10.37 14.14
N LYS A 221 6.55 -10.52 13.94
CA LYS A 221 5.93 -11.82 13.61
C LYS A 221 5.99 -12.08 12.10
N VAL A 222 7.20 -12.08 11.52
CA VAL A 222 7.43 -12.37 10.12
C VAL A 222 7.86 -13.82 9.96
N SER A 223 7.23 -14.52 9.01
CA SER A 223 7.59 -15.89 8.60
C SER A 223 7.45 -15.98 7.09
N GLU A 224 8.39 -15.37 6.38
CA GLU A 224 8.48 -15.36 4.93
C GLU A 224 9.81 -16.04 4.50
N PRO A 225 9.92 -16.60 3.28
CA PRO A 225 11.17 -17.15 2.80
C PRO A 225 12.32 -16.15 2.93
N GLY A 226 13.40 -16.55 3.60
CA GLY A 226 14.55 -15.70 3.89
C GLY A 226 14.42 -14.85 5.16
N PHE A 227 13.28 -14.95 5.91
CA PHE A 227 13.04 -14.15 7.11
C PHE A 227 12.35 -14.96 8.21
N LYS A 228 12.72 -14.69 9.47
CA LYS A 228 12.09 -15.26 10.64
C LYS A 228 12.15 -14.29 11.81
N GLY A 229 10.99 -13.88 12.30
CA GLY A 229 10.89 -12.99 13.47
C GLY A 229 11.39 -11.55 13.21
N GLY A 230 11.63 -11.18 11.96
CA GLY A 230 12.27 -9.92 11.56
C GLY A 230 13.77 -10.06 11.25
N ASP A 231 14.39 -11.20 11.58
CA ASP A 231 15.76 -11.49 11.22
C ASP A 231 15.89 -12.15 9.84
N ARG A 232 17.02 -11.92 9.19
CA ARG A 232 17.40 -12.62 7.96
C ARG A 232 17.84 -14.05 8.28
N THR A 233 17.34 -15.04 7.52
CA THR A 233 17.84 -16.43 7.57
C THR A 233 18.84 -16.73 6.47
N ASP A 234 18.87 -15.91 5.42
CA ASP A 234 19.88 -15.85 4.36
C ASP A 234 20.01 -14.41 3.86
N ILE A 235 20.94 -14.13 2.96
CA ILE A 235 21.16 -12.79 2.37
C ILE A 235 20.70 -12.70 0.92
N GLU A 236 19.99 -13.71 0.42
CA GLU A 236 19.53 -13.72 -0.96
C GLU A 236 18.45 -12.66 -1.23
N LEU A 237 18.43 -12.15 -2.46
CA LEU A 237 17.27 -11.38 -2.93
C LEU A 237 16.04 -12.31 -2.93
N PRO A 238 14.86 -11.86 -2.43
CA PRO A 238 13.67 -12.72 -2.44
C PRO A 238 13.37 -13.29 -3.83
N GLN A 239 13.13 -14.61 -3.88
CA GLN A 239 13.04 -15.38 -5.11
C GLN A 239 11.97 -14.85 -6.09
N ALA A 240 10.89 -14.26 -5.58
CA ALA A 240 9.85 -13.66 -6.44
C ALA A 240 10.42 -12.53 -7.31
N GLN A 241 11.27 -11.70 -6.74
CA GLN A 241 11.91 -10.58 -7.43
C GLN A 241 12.96 -11.06 -8.43
N ARG A 242 13.78 -12.03 -8.02
CA ARG A 242 14.79 -12.65 -8.87
C ARG A 242 14.18 -13.25 -10.13
N LYS A 243 13.07 -14.00 -10.00
CA LYS A 243 12.35 -14.59 -11.15
C LYS A 243 11.86 -13.53 -12.15
N VAL A 244 11.41 -12.38 -11.67
CA VAL A 244 11.00 -11.28 -12.56
C VAL A 244 12.19 -10.74 -13.33
N MET A 245 13.33 -10.54 -12.70
CA MET A 245 14.55 -10.05 -13.37
C MET A 245 15.07 -11.08 -14.39
N GLU A 246 15.13 -12.37 -14.03
CA GLU A 246 15.47 -13.46 -14.95
C GLU A 246 14.55 -13.50 -16.17
N MET A 247 13.24 -13.36 -15.95
CA MET A 247 12.24 -13.30 -17.04
C MET A 247 12.49 -12.12 -17.98
N LEU A 248 12.72 -10.93 -17.44
CA LEU A 248 13.00 -9.73 -18.22
C LEU A 248 14.29 -9.89 -19.03
N HIS A 249 15.35 -10.42 -18.42
CA HIS A 249 16.62 -10.70 -19.09
C HIS A 249 16.46 -11.73 -20.25
N ARG A 250 15.78 -12.87 -19.99
CA ARG A 250 15.49 -13.87 -21.03
C ARG A 250 14.70 -13.30 -22.20
N ALA A 251 13.84 -12.31 -21.94
CA ALA A 251 13.07 -11.61 -22.96
C ALA A 251 13.86 -10.50 -23.68
N GLY A 252 15.17 -10.37 -23.41
CA GLY A 252 16.04 -9.36 -24.02
C GLY A 252 15.79 -7.94 -23.55
N LYS A 253 15.16 -7.75 -22.39
CA LYS A 253 14.90 -6.41 -21.84
C LYS A 253 16.15 -5.90 -21.12
N ARG A 254 16.44 -4.61 -21.31
CA ARG A 254 17.51 -3.92 -20.59
C ARG A 254 17.01 -3.57 -19.20
N VAL A 255 17.63 -4.14 -18.18
CA VAL A 255 17.21 -3.98 -16.78
C VAL A 255 18.22 -3.13 -16.00
N VAL A 256 17.76 -2.09 -15.35
CA VAL A 256 18.50 -1.37 -14.30
C VAL A 256 17.87 -1.76 -12.97
N PHE A 257 18.62 -2.40 -12.10
CA PHE A 257 18.14 -2.81 -10.79
C PHE A 257 18.47 -1.74 -9.73
N VAL A 258 17.43 -1.22 -9.08
CA VAL A 258 17.56 -0.35 -7.90
C VAL A 258 17.24 -1.16 -6.67
N ASN A 259 18.28 -1.54 -5.90
CA ASN A 259 18.13 -2.32 -4.68
C ASN A 259 17.91 -1.41 -3.47
N CYS A 260 16.74 -1.53 -2.85
CA CYS A 260 16.42 -0.86 -1.59
C CYS A 260 16.49 -1.90 -0.45
N SER A 261 17.41 -1.72 0.49
CA SER A 261 17.61 -2.66 1.60
C SER A 261 18.27 -2.00 2.80
N GLY A 262 17.96 -2.43 4.02
CA GLY A 262 18.66 -2.00 5.23
C GLY A 262 19.83 -2.90 5.58
N SER A 263 19.85 -4.11 5.05
CA SER A 263 20.93 -5.10 5.25
C SER A 263 21.53 -5.57 3.92
N ALA A 264 22.56 -6.37 3.99
CA ALA A 264 23.27 -6.91 2.82
C ALA A 264 22.34 -7.81 1.99
N ILE A 265 22.42 -7.69 0.66
CA ILE A 265 21.81 -8.57 -0.33
C ILE A 265 22.90 -9.20 -1.18
N ALA A 266 22.90 -10.53 -1.30
CA ALA A 266 23.73 -11.25 -2.25
C ALA A 266 23.17 -11.06 -3.66
N MET A 267 23.94 -10.41 -4.54
CA MET A 267 23.48 -9.97 -5.85
C MET A 267 24.19 -10.67 -7.02
N VAL A 268 24.82 -11.83 -6.77
CA VAL A 268 25.56 -12.54 -7.85
C VAL A 268 24.65 -12.86 -9.04
N PRO A 269 23.46 -13.47 -8.88
CA PRO A 269 22.56 -13.70 -10.02
C PRO A 269 22.04 -12.41 -10.66
N GLU A 270 21.86 -11.36 -9.88
CA GLU A 270 21.39 -10.07 -10.37
C GLU A 270 22.41 -9.38 -11.28
N THR A 271 23.71 -9.62 -11.09
CA THR A 271 24.76 -9.10 -11.99
C THR A 271 24.70 -9.71 -13.39
N GLU A 272 24.08 -10.88 -13.54
CA GLU A 272 23.86 -11.54 -14.83
C GLU A 272 22.56 -11.05 -15.48
N ASN A 273 21.57 -10.66 -14.68
CA ASN A 273 20.22 -10.31 -15.13
C ASN A 273 19.98 -8.81 -15.29
N ALA A 274 20.89 -7.96 -14.86
CA ALA A 274 20.79 -6.51 -14.96
C ALA A 274 22.04 -5.91 -15.62
N GLU A 275 21.83 -4.90 -16.48
CA GLU A 275 22.95 -4.13 -17.07
C GLU A 275 23.63 -3.22 -16.04
N SER A 276 22.89 -2.82 -15.02
CA SER A 276 23.37 -1.94 -13.96
C SER A 276 22.62 -2.19 -12.66
N ILE A 277 23.34 -2.09 -11.54
CA ILE A 277 22.78 -2.23 -10.19
C ILE A 277 23.11 -0.96 -9.40
N LEU A 278 22.07 -0.35 -8.84
CA LEU A 278 22.17 0.79 -7.94
C LEU A 278 21.76 0.37 -6.53
N GLN A 279 22.72 0.41 -5.59
CA GLN A 279 22.44 0.19 -4.18
C GLN A 279 21.94 1.49 -3.55
N ALA A 280 20.63 1.57 -3.32
CA ALA A 280 19.99 2.78 -2.82
C ALA A 280 19.82 2.79 -1.28
N TRP A 281 20.02 1.66 -0.61
CA TRP A 281 19.69 1.45 0.80
C TRP A 281 18.20 1.76 1.04
N TYR A 282 17.84 2.31 2.21
CA TYR A 282 16.55 2.96 2.41
C TYR A 282 16.74 4.47 2.13
N PRO A 283 16.33 4.94 0.94
CA PRO A 283 16.75 6.26 0.46
C PRO A 283 16.04 7.44 1.16
N GLY A 284 15.12 7.17 2.09
CA GLY A 284 14.45 8.17 2.89
C GLY A 284 13.40 8.99 2.13
N GLU A 285 13.07 10.16 2.67
CA GLU A 285 12.00 11.01 2.14
C GLU A 285 12.28 11.56 0.72
N ARG A 286 13.56 11.62 0.31
CA ARG A 286 14.00 12.14 -0.98
C ARG A 286 14.52 11.06 -1.92
N GLY A 287 14.09 9.82 -1.75
CA GLY A 287 14.57 8.70 -2.55
C GLY A 287 14.37 8.84 -4.06
N GLY A 288 13.45 9.69 -4.52
CA GLY A 288 13.23 10.01 -5.93
C GLY A 288 13.99 11.24 -6.44
N GLU A 289 14.81 11.89 -5.63
CA GLU A 289 15.60 13.07 -6.01
C GLU A 289 17.05 12.73 -6.30
#